data_fdb95eb020935c2d73e9e603f07b52e4
#
_entry.id   fdb95eb020935c2d73e9e603f07b52e4
#
_cell.length_a   1.000
_cell.length_b   1.000
_cell.length_c   1.000
_cell.angle_alpha   90.00
_cell.angle_beta   90.00
_cell.angle_gamma   90.00
#
_symmetry.space_group_name_H-M   'P 1'
#
loop_
_entity.id
_entity.type
_entity.pdbx_description
1 polymer ?
#
loop_
_entity_poly.entity_id
_entity_poly.type
_entity_poly.pdbx_seq_one_letter_code
_entity_poly.pdbx_strand_id
1 'polypeptide(L)'
;MIKTIQYGLDPDTLVVLNKERYSTRIDLYYQVLPATFYSLPETVEIKAGENTALLPIDFKLNNIDLSEKWVLPLTVEESSDGSYTPNYRKHYRKALLRVMPFNDYSGNYSAVNYKCYIKGAESEAPFVKNYVMTYVVDDQSLFFYAGIIDETRVDRKGYRILAKFINNDNGEIGNVELSPADSDNKMKFQIGKDDYGKEVTPTYSVTETMDPIRPYLKRKTIIIRNINYTYVDYTTIPGVETEYHVIGSLALERQINTQIPDEDQAIDWEAGN
;
A
#
# COMPACT_ATOMS: atom_id res chain seq x y z
N MET A 1 -11.29 40.66 6.55
CA MET A 1 -9.82 40.81 6.44
C MET A 1 -9.27 39.48 5.94
N ILE A 2 -8.40 39.51 4.98
CA ILE A 2 -7.66 38.30 4.51
C ILE A 2 -6.66 37.92 5.61
N LYS A 3 -6.50 36.64 5.89
CA LYS A 3 -5.49 36.12 6.82
C LYS A 3 -4.54 35.20 6.07
N THR A 4 -3.26 35.51 6.12
CA THR A 4 -2.18 34.69 5.60
C THR A 4 -1.67 33.76 6.68
N ILE A 5 -1.84 32.46 6.50
CA ILE A 5 -1.46 31.40 7.44
C ILE A 5 -0.10 30.84 7.05
N GLN A 6 0.84 30.84 7.99
CA GLN A 6 2.14 30.22 7.86
C GLN A 6 2.10 28.79 8.41
N TYR A 7 2.80 27.88 7.75
CA TYR A 7 2.93 26.49 8.18
C TYR A 7 4.34 25.99 7.83
N GLY A 8 4.75 24.93 8.50
CA GLY A 8 6.05 24.32 8.30
C GLY A 8 6.02 22.82 8.51
N LEU A 9 7.18 22.18 8.32
CA LEU A 9 7.36 20.75 8.64
C LEU A 9 7.50 20.56 10.16
N ASP A 10 6.93 19.46 10.66
CA ASP A 10 7.00 19.06 12.07
C ASP A 10 7.55 17.63 12.24
N PRO A 11 8.84 17.40 11.94
CA PRO A 11 9.45 16.09 12.07
C PRO A 11 9.49 15.60 13.53
N ASP A 12 9.50 16.50 14.51
CA ASP A 12 9.56 16.14 15.93
C ASP A 12 8.31 15.37 16.38
N THR A 13 7.14 15.75 15.89
CA THR A 13 5.90 14.99 16.16
C THR A 13 5.99 13.57 15.58
N LEU A 14 6.58 13.41 14.41
CA LEU A 14 6.78 12.08 13.79
C LEU A 14 7.76 11.22 14.60
N VAL A 15 8.82 11.83 15.16
CA VAL A 15 9.77 11.13 16.05
C VAL A 15 9.07 10.60 17.30
N VAL A 16 8.20 11.41 17.91
CA VAL A 16 7.42 10.98 19.09
C VAL A 16 6.49 9.84 18.74
N LEU A 17 5.71 9.98 17.67
CA LEU A 17 4.79 8.94 17.18
C LEU A 17 5.51 7.61 16.91
N ASN A 18 6.65 7.65 16.23
CA ASN A 18 7.43 6.47 15.92
C ASN A 18 7.90 5.74 17.18
N LYS A 19 8.39 6.46 18.18
CA LYS A 19 8.81 5.88 19.46
C LYS A 19 7.64 5.25 20.22
N GLU A 20 6.50 5.92 20.27
CA GLU A 20 5.30 5.43 20.94
C GLU A 20 4.76 4.16 20.25
N ARG A 21 4.72 4.14 18.91
CA ARG A 21 4.10 3.06 18.15
C ARG A 21 5.00 1.85 17.94
N TYR A 22 6.30 2.08 17.71
CA TYR A 22 7.23 1.03 17.29
C TYR A 22 8.40 0.80 18.26
N SER A 23 8.53 1.60 19.32
CA SER A 23 9.59 1.49 20.33
C SER A 23 10.98 1.45 19.69
N THR A 24 11.69 0.32 19.81
CA THR A 24 13.04 0.11 19.26
C THR A 24 13.06 -0.42 17.82
N ARG A 25 11.89 -0.72 17.23
CA ARG A 25 11.76 -1.24 15.87
C ARG A 25 11.86 -0.10 14.85
N ILE A 26 13.05 0.49 14.73
CA ILE A 26 13.34 1.60 13.81
C ILE A 26 13.10 1.25 12.34
N ASP A 27 13.17 -0.03 11.98
CA ASP A 27 12.85 -0.56 10.66
C ASP A 27 11.37 -0.39 10.25
N LEU A 28 10.49 -0.15 11.24
CA LEU A 28 9.07 0.08 11.02
C LEU A 28 8.67 1.56 11.10
N TYR A 29 9.61 2.45 11.39
CA TYR A 29 9.35 3.88 11.57
C TYR A 29 8.79 4.51 10.30
N TYR A 30 7.85 5.42 10.50
CA TYR A 30 7.47 6.37 9.45
C TYR A 30 8.65 7.27 9.12
N GLN A 31 8.85 7.51 7.84
CA GLN A 31 9.90 8.39 7.32
C GLN A 31 9.28 9.72 6.88
N VAL A 32 9.99 10.83 7.11
CA VAL A 32 9.59 12.12 6.56
C VAL A 32 9.71 12.05 5.04
N LEU A 33 8.63 12.43 4.32
CA LEU A 33 8.66 12.50 2.87
C LEU A 33 9.70 13.54 2.42
N PRO A 34 10.71 13.16 1.61
CA PRO A 34 11.70 14.11 1.12
C PRO A 34 11.08 15.23 0.27
N ALA A 35 11.60 16.45 0.39
CA ALA A 35 11.08 17.62 -0.33
C ALA A 35 11.14 17.50 -1.87
N THR A 36 11.90 16.54 -2.40
CA THR A 36 11.96 16.24 -3.84
C THR A 36 10.69 15.59 -4.38
N PHE A 37 9.85 15.02 -3.50
CA PHE A 37 8.64 14.29 -3.86
C PHE A 37 7.36 15.11 -3.74
N TYR A 38 7.44 16.37 -3.31
CA TYR A 38 6.26 17.22 -3.23
C TYR A 38 6.62 18.70 -3.44
N SER A 39 5.60 19.51 -3.74
CA SER A 39 5.66 20.97 -3.70
C SER A 39 4.45 21.52 -2.98
N LEU A 40 4.69 22.60 -2.22
CA LEU A 40 3.69 23.31 -1.42
C LEU A 40 3.83 24.82 -1.69
N PRO A 41 2.74 25.62 -1.65
CA PRO A 41 2.84 27.07 -1.55
C PRO A 41 3.51 27.46 -0.23
N GLU A 42 4.12 28.62 -0.14
CA GLU A 42 4.77 29.08 1.11
C GLU A 42 3.76 29.40 2.22
N THR A 43 2.57 29.83 1.85
CA THR A 43 1.50 30.25 2.77
C THR A 43 0.13 29.87 2.23
N VAL A 44 -0.88 29.90 3.11
CA VAL A 44 -2.30 29.71 2.73
C VAL A 44 -3.09 30.95 3.14
N GLU A 45 -3.91 31.45 2.23
CA GLU A 45 -4.77 32.60 2.47
C GLU A 45 -6.22 32.18 2.77
N ILE A 46 -6.75 32.61 3.92
CA ILE A 46 -8.17 32.57 4.23
C ILE A 46 -8.77 33.92 3.83
N LYS A 47 -9.66 33.91 2.82
CA LYS A 47 -10.26 35.13 2.29
C LYS A 47 -11.23 35.79 3.28
N ALA A 48 -11.46 37.05 3.11
CA ALA A 48 -12.40 37.78 3.95
C ALA A 48 -13.82 37.20 3.83
N GLY A 49 -14.39 36.82 4.98
CA GLY A 49 -15.71 36.19 5.07
C GLY A 49 -15.69 34.66 4.96
N GLU A 50 -14.54 34.05 4.64
CA GLU A 50 -14.35 32.62 4.66
C GLU A 50 -13.76 32.17 6.00
N ASN A 51 -13.98 30.91 6.35
CA ASN A 51 -13.46 30.26 7.57
C ASN A 51 -12.59 29.05 7.27
N THR A 52 -12.39 28.73 5.99
CA THR A 52 -11.58 27.61 5.50
C THR A 52 -10.73 28.05 4.32
N ALA A 53 -9.62 27.37 4.10
CA ALA A 53 -8.82 27.46 2.90
C ALA A 53 -8.21 26.09 2.57
N LEU A 54 -7.98 25.84 1.29
CA LEU A 54 -7.33 24.61 0.82
C LEU A 54 -5.82 24.83 0.72
N LEU A 55 -5.04 23.88 1.20
CA LEU A 55 -3.60 23.79 0.96
C LEU A 55 -3.38 22.78 -0.19
N PRO A 56 -3.09 23.24 -1.42
CA PRO A 56 -2.76 22.32 -2.51
C PRO A 56 -1.39 21.69 -2.27
N ILE A 57 -1.29 20.39 -2.49
CA ILE A 57 -0.04 19.62 -2.40
C ILE A 57 0.15 18.88 -3.71
N ASP A 58 1.20 19.22 -4.46
CA ASP A 58 1.55 18.53 -5.69
C ASP A 58 2.58 17.45 -5.38
N PHE A 59 2.25 16.19 -5.65
CA PHE A 59 3.15 15.06 -5.43
C PHE A 59 3.83 14.62 -6.73
N LYS A 60 5.14 14.30 -6.64
CA LYS A 60 5.97 13.75 -7.71
C LYS A 60 6.63 12.47 -7.22
N LEU A 61 5.87 11.38 -7.20
CA LEU A 61 6.25 10.14 -6.53
C LEU A 61 7.04 9.16 -7.40
N ASN A 62 7.58 9.60 -8.54
CA ASN A 62 8.40 8.77 -9.41
C ASN A 62 9.62 8.23 -8.65
N ASN A 63 9.85 6.92 -8.71
CA ASN A 63 10.96 6.21 -8.07
C ASN A 63 10.99 6.29 -6.53
N ILE A 64 9.88 6.62 -5.88
CA ILE A 64 9.79 6.53 -4.42
C ILE A 64 9.78 5.06 -4.00
N ASP A 65 10.52 4.71 -2.94
CA ASP A 65 10.44 3.36 -2.35
C ASP A 65 9.18 3.23 -1.48
N LEU A 66 8.16 2.58 -2.01
CA LEU A 66 6.88 2.37 -1.34
C LEU A 66 6.90 1.21 -0.31
N SER A 67 8.03 0.55 -0.12
CA SER A 67 8.24 -0.31 1.05
C SER A 67 8.48 0.48 2.34
N GLU A 68 8.80 1.77 2.23
CA GLU A 68 8.87 2.72 3.34
C GLU A 68 7.51 3.35 3.62
N LYS A 69 7.34 3.81 4.84
CA LYS A 69 6.10 4.45 5.31
C LYS A 69 6.27 5.97 5.29
N TRP A 70 6.01 6.59 4.15
CA TRP A 70 6.20 8.03 3.97
C TRP A 70 5.10 8.86 4.61
N VAL A 71 5.50 9.90 5.34
CA VAL A 71 4.60 10.86 5.98
C VAL A 71 5.09 12.28 5.72
N LEU A 72 4.18 13.15 5.34
CA LEU A 72 4.40 14.59 5.29
C LEU A 72 3.84 15.20 6.59
N PRO A 73 4.70 15.52 7.57
CA PRO A 73 4.27 16.11 8.83
C PRO A 73 4.19 17.63 8.69
N LEU A 74 3.02 18.21 8.92
CA LEU A 74 2.77 19.64 8.82
C LEU A 74 2.31 20.21 10.16
N THR A 75 2.67 21.46 10.42
CA THR A 75 2.15 22.24 11.55
C THR A 75 1.85 23.66 11.13
N VAL A 76 0.76 24.22 11.64
CA VAL A 76 0.51 25.66 11.52
C VAL A 76 1.46 26.39 12.48
N GLU A 77 2.22 27.34 11.96
CA GLU A 77 3.18 28.15 12.72
C GLU A 77 2.49 29.34 13.40
N GLU A 78 3.17 29.95 14.34
CA GLU A 78 2.71 31.19 14.97
C GLU A 78 2.79 32.34 13.97
N SER A 79 1.79 33.22 14.04
CA SER A 79 1.81 34.44 13.27
C SER A 79 2.91 35.37 13.79
N SER A 80 3.78 35.85 12.92
CA SER A 80 4.83 36.79 13.25
C SER A 80 4.28 38.18 13.63
N ASP A 81 3.08 38.53 13.17
CA ASP A 81 2.40 39.81 13.39
C ASP A 81 1.20 39.72 14.36
N GLY A 82 0.95 38.54 14.93
CA GLY A 82 -0.17 38.32 15.85
C GLY A 82 -1.55 38.32 15.20
N SER A 83 -1.64 38.23 13.87
CA SER A 83 -2.91 38.23 13.13
C SER A 83 -3.78 36.98 13.36
N TYR A 84 -3.17 35.88 13.82
CA TYR A 84 -3.84 34.66 14.25
C TYR A 84 -3.02 33.93 15.30
N THR A 85 -3.64 32.98 15.99
CA THR A 85 -2.98 32.08 16.95
C THR A 85 -3.36 30.65 16.61
N PRO A 86 -2.37 29.76 16.43
CA PRO A 86 -2.64 28.33 16.19
C PRO A 86 -3.38 27.70 17.37
N ASN A 87 -4.24 26.73 17.10
CA ASN A 87 -4.93 26.00 18.15
C ASN A 87 -4.06 24.88 18.70
N TYR A 88 -3.51 25.07 19.92
CA TYR A 88 -2.65 24.08 20.59
C TYR A 88 -3.42 22.93 21.24
N ARG A 89 -4.74 23.08 21.36
CA ARG A 89 -5.56 22.05 22.01
C ARG A 89 -5.59 20.77 21.15
N LYS A 90 -5.32 19.64 21.78
CA LYS A 90 -5.37 18.30 21.14
C LYS A 90 -4.63 18.22 19.81
N HIS A 91 -3.52 18.96 19.68
CA HIS A 91 -2.71 18.99 18.46
C HIS A 91 -3.43 19.45 17.16
N TYR A 92 -4.54 20.19 17.25
CA TYR A 92 -5.32 20.63 16.08
C TYR A 92 -4.53 21.47 15.06
N ARG A 93 -3.39 22.01 15.44
CA ARG A 93 -2.49 22.72 14.53
C ARG A 93 -1.62 21.80 13.67
N LYS A 94 -1.63 20.48 13.91
CA LYS A 94 -0.72 19.51 13.32
C LYS A 94 -1.46 18.53 12.41
N ALA A 95 -0.82 18.15 11.32
CA ALA A 95 -1.30 17.12 10.40
C ALA A 95 -0.16 16.17 10.02
N LEU A 96 -0.40 14.88 10.13
CA LEU A 96 0.49 13.83 9.65
C LEU A 96 -0.16 13.17 8.43
N LEU A 97 0.27 13.57 7.24
CA LEU A 97 -0.30 13.08 5.98
C LEU A 97 0.50 11.85 5.52
N ARG A 98 -0.08 10.68 5.68
CA ARG A 98 0.52 9.45 5.14
C ARG A 98 0.35 9.42 3.62
N VAL A 99 1.47 9.25 2.91
CA VAL A 99 1.48 9.19 1.45
C VAL A 99 1.45 7.74 1.01
N MET A 100 0.35 7.31 0.42
CA MET A 100 0.13 5.96 -0.08
C MET A 100 -0.46 6.04 -1.50
N PRO A 101 0.39 5.99 -2.54
CA PRO A 101 -0.11 5.91 -3.91
C PRO A 101 -0.98 4.67 -4.10
N PHE A 102 -1.96 4.80 -4.95
CA PHE A 102 -2.79 3.67 -5.36
C PHE A 102 -2.91 3.61 -6.88
N ASN A 103 -3.18 2.44 -7.40
CA ASN A 103 -3.62 2.20 -8.77
C ASN A 103 -4.88 1.34 -8.74
N ASP A 104 -5.38 1.00 -9.92
CA ASP A 104 -6.61 0.19 -10.06
C ASP A 104 -6.52 -1.18 -9.39
N TYR A 105 -5.32 -1.71 -9.19
CA TYR A 105 -5.07 -3.07 -8.70
C TYR A 105 -4.55 -3.13 -7.26
N SER A 106 -4.07 -2.02 -6.67
CA SER A 106 -3.48 -2.03 -5.33
C SER A 106 -4.52 -2.10 -4.23
N GLY A 107 -4.19 -2.64 -3.08
CA GLY A 107 -5.06 -2.67 -1.91
C GLY A 107 -4.81 -3.87 -1.00
N ASN A 108 -5.75 -4.10 -0.10
CA ASN A 108 -5.68 -5.19 0.85
C ASN A 108 -6.52 -6.37 0.35
N TYR A 109 -5.87 -7.34 -0.28
CA TYR A 109 -6.53 -8.50 -0.86
C TYR A 109 -6.91 -9.52 0.21
N SER A 110 -8.15 -10.00 0.20
CA SER A 110 -8.54 -11.20 0.94
C SER A 110 -7.74 -12.41 0.45
N ALA A 111 -7.12 -13.12 1.39
CA ALA A 111 -6.23 -14.25 1.15
C ALA A 111 -6.81 -15.59 1.65
N VAL A 112 -8.13 -15.69 1.79
CA VAL A 112 -8.82 -16.89 2.34
C VAL A 112 -8.46 -18.16 1.55
N ASN A 113 -8.22 -18.03 0.24
CA ASN A 113 -7.84 -19.14 -0.64
C ASN A 113 -6.34 -19.14 -0.98
N TYR A 114 -5.53 -18.44 -0.23
CA TYR A 114 -4.08 -18.34 -0.43
C TYR A 114 -3.38 -19.19 0.63
N LYS A 115 -2.76 -20.27 0.20
CA LYS A 115 -2.18 -21.30 1.06
C LYS A 115 -0.68 -21.41 0.83
N CYS A 116 0.07 -21.46 1.92
CA CYS A 116 1.52 -21.59 1.90
C CYS A 116 1.90 -22.89 2.61
N TYR A 117 2.62 -23.75 1.94
CA TYR A 117 3.11 -25.03 2.46
C TYR A 117 4.63 -25.02 2.55
N ILE A 118 5.19 -25.82 3.44
CA ILE A 118 6.60 -26.24 3.29
C ILE A 118 6.64 -27.16 2.08
N LYS A 119 7.53 -26.88 1.13
CA LYS A 119 7.66 -27.68 -0.10
C LYS A 119 8.00 -29.14 0.22
N GLY A 120 7.25 -30.06 -0.35
CA GLY A 120 7.36 -31.49 -0.08
C GLY A 120 6.53 -31.97 1.13
N ALA A 121 5.80 -31.05 1.80
CA ALA A 121 4.91 -31.36 2.91
C ALA A 121 3.49 -30.80 2.66
N GLU A 122 3.05 -30.78 1.41
CA GLU A 122 1.74 -30.23 0.99
C GLU A 122 0.54 -31.07 1.51
N SER A 123 0.77 -32.23 2.06
CA SER A 123 -0.24 -33.03 2.79
C SER A 123 -0.52 -32.51 4.19
N GLU A 124 0.36 -31.69 4.74
CA GLU A 124 0.17 -31.07 6.05
C GLU A 124 -0.72 -29.82 5.99
N ALA A 125 -1.09 -29.30 7.14
CA ALA A 125 -1.91 -28.09 7.22
C ALA A 125 -1.11 -26.87 6.68
N PRO A 126 -1.71 -26.07 5.76
CA PRO A 126 -1.04 -24.89 5.25
C PRO A 126 -0.92 -23.77 6.28
N PHE A 127 0.10 -22.96 6.13
CA PHE A 127 0.08 -21.63 6.70
C PHE A 127 -0.89 -20.75 5.90
N VAL A 128 -1.70 -19.98 6.62
CA VAL A 128 -2.74 -19.13 6.03
C VAL A 128 -2.56 -17.68 6.47
N LYS A 129 -3.01 -16.77 5.62
CA LYS A 129 -3.16 -15.34 5.93
C LYS A 129 -4.61 -14.95 5.66
N ASN A 130 -5.10 -13.97 6.40
CA ASN A 130 -6.41 -13.39 6.11
C ASN A 130 -6.32 -12.40 4.93
N TYR A 131 -5.21 -11.66 4.86
CA TYR A 131 -5.01 -10.59 3.90
C TYR A 131 -3.58 -10.56 3.37
N VAL A 132 -3.44 -10.09 2.14
CA VAL A 132 -2.17 -9.72 1.50
C VAL A 132 -2.25 -8.26 1.08
N MET A 133 -1.47 -7.41 1.74
CA MET A 133 -1.32 -6.01 1.35
C MET A 133 -0.46 -5.90 0.11
N THR A 134 -0.90 -5.08 -0.84
CA THR A 134 -0.15 -4.79 -2.07
C THR A 134 0.21 -3.32 -2.15
N TYR A 135 1.36 -3.03 -2.75
CA TYR A 135 1.95 -1.69 -2.86
C TYR A 135 2.19 -1.34 -4.31
N VAL A 136 1.87 -0.12 -4.68
CA VAL A 136 2.00 0.35 -6.08
C VAL A 136 3.47 0.46 -6.49
N VAL A 137 3.77 0.04 -7.71
CA VAL A 137 5.06 0.26 -8.38
C VAL A 137 4.87 1.24 -9.54
N ASP A 138 3.86 0.99 -10.37
CA ASP A 138 3.41 1.84 -11.47
C ASP A 138 1.91 1.63 -11.75
N ASP A 139 1.39 2.15 -12.86
CA ASP A 139 -0.04 2.08 -13.19
C ASP A 139 -0.58 0.65 -13.36
N GLN A 140 0.28 -0.31 -13.73
CA GLN A 140 -0.08 -1.70 -14.01
C GLN A 140 0.67 -2.70 -13.13
N SER A 141 1.52 -2.23 -12.23
CA SER A 141 2.37 -3.08 -11.41
C SER A 141 2.23 -2.75 -9.93
N LEU A 142 2.30 -3.80 -9.15
CA LEU A 142 2.36 -3.71 -7.69
C LEU A 142 3.38 -4.73 -7.15
N PHE A 143 3.75 -4.60 -5.88
CA PHE A 143 4.45 -5.67 -5.19
C PHE A 143 3.70 -6.10 -3.92
N PHE A 144 3.99 -7.31 -3.48
CA PHE A 144 3.56 -7.86 -2.20
C PHE A 144 4.67 -8.75 -1.62
N TYR A 145 4.55 -9.14 -0.35
CA TYR A 145 5.53 -10.01 0.28
C TYR A 145 5.17 -11.48 0.10
N ALA A 146 6.19 -12.31 -0.15
CA ALA A 146 6.05 -13.72 -0.47
C ALA A 146 5.41 -14.53 0.67
N GLY A 147 4.48 -15.42 0.35
CA GLY A 147 3.88 -16.38 1.26
C GLY A 147 3.44 -15.80 2.60
N ILE A 148 4.03 -16.28 3.68
CA ILE A 148 3.72 -15.86 5.07
C ILE A 148 4.50 -14.63 5.53
N ILE A 149 5.40 -14.10 4.71
CA ILE A 149 6.15 -12.89 5.04
C ILE A 149 5.18 -11.70 5.13
N ASP A 150 5.29 -10.91 6.17
CA ASP A 150 4.48 -9.72 6.38
C ASP A 150 5.30 -8.44 6.50
N GLU A 151 4.61 -7.30 6.56
CA GLU A 151 5.23 -5.98 6.63
C GLU A 151 5.94 -5.69 7.97
N THR A 152 5.77 -6.53 8.99
CA THR A 152 6.42 -6.36 10.29
C THR A 152 7.78 -7.04 10.37
N ARG A 153 8.14 -7.89 9.40
CA ARG A 153 9.46 -8.52 9.35
C ARG A 153 10.55 -7.50 9.00
N VAL A 154 11.68 -7.57 9.70
CA VAL A 154 12.83 -6.66 9.49
C VAL A 154 13.40 -6.82 8.07
N ASP A 155 13.46 -8.05 7.60
CA ASP A 155 14.08 -8.49 6.34
C ASP A 155 13.08 -8.59 5.16
N ARG A 156 11.85 -8.12 5.36
CA ARG A 156 10.76 -8.20 4.37
C ARG A 156 11.12 -7.72 2.96
N LYS A 157 12.04 -6.75 2.86
CA LYS A 157 12.44 -6.18 1.56
C LYS A 157 13.04 -7.23 0.62
N GLY A 158 13.72 -8.25 1.16
CA GLY A 158 14.28 -9.35 0.37
C GLY A 158 13.26 -10.36 -0.15
N TYR A 159 11.98 -10.22 0.22
CA TYR A 159 10.89 -11.14 -0.13
C TYR A 159 9.78 -10.50 -0.94
N ARG A 160 10.07 -9.40 -1.66
CA ARG A 160 9.09 -8.72 -2.50
C ARG A 160 8.90 -9.47 -3.83
N ILE A 161 7.65 -9.70 -4.19
CA ILE A 161 7.23 -10.23 -5.48
C ILE A 161 6.56 -9.11 -6.24
N LEU A 162 7.05 -8.81 -7.44
CA LEU A 162 6.39 -7.94 -8.41
C LEU A 162 5.25 -8.71 -9.07
N ALA A 163 4.11 -8.04 -9.22
CA ALA A 163 2.97 -8.51 -9.98
C ALA A 163 2.60 -7.47 -11.02
N LYS A 164 2.80 -7.80 -12.29
CA LYS A 164 2.47 -6.94 -13.43
C LYS A 164 1.19 -7.44 -14.09
N PHE A 165 0.20 -6.57 -14.18
CA PHE A 165 -1.10 -6.86 -14.79
C PHE A 165 -1.04 -6.58 -16.29
N ILE A 166 -1.33 -7.59 -17.08
CA ILE A 166 -1.32 -7.52 -18.53
C ILE A 166 -2.75 -7.72 -19.03
N ASN A 167 -3.30 -6.68 -19.64
CA ASN A 167 -4.62 -6.77 -20.26
C ASN A 167 -4.54 -7.64 -21.52
N ASN A 168 -5.52 -8.52 -21.67
CA ASN A 168 -5.74 -9.20 -22.94
C ASN A 168 -6.69 -8.37 -23.81
N ASP A 169 -6.53 -8.43 -25.12
CA ASP A 169 -7.32 -7.65 -26.09
C ASP A 169 -8.85 -7.86 -25.98
N ASN A 170 -9.28 -8.93 -25.30
CA ASN A 170 -10.69 -9.30 -25.10
C ASN A 170 -11.30 -8.76 -23.77
N GLY A 171 -10.54 -8.05 -22.94
CA GLY A 171 -11.05 -7.19 -21.84
C GLY A 171 -11.56 -7.88 -20.56
N GLU A 172 -11.85 -9.17 -20.52
CA GLU A 172 -12.47 -9.81 -19.34
C GLU A 172 -11.48 -10.52 -18.40
N ILE A 173 -10.45 -11.14 -18.95
CA ILE A 173 -9.44 -11.89 -18.19
C ILE A 173 -8.07 -11.52 -18.70
N GLY A 174 -7.24 -10.97 -17.81
CA GLY A 174 -5.85 -10.67 -18.09
C GLY A 174 -4.90 -11.66 -17.42
N ASN A 175 -3.62 -11.55 -17.73
CA ASN A 175 -2.55 -12.31 -17.09
C ASN A 175 -1.86 -11.47 -16.02
N VAL A 176 -1.30 -12.13 -15.01
CA VAL A 176 -0.42 -11.50 -14.02
C VAL A 176 0.95 -12.16 -14.13
N GLU A 177 1.96 -11.37 -14.48
CA GLU A 177 3.34 -11.81 -14.44
C GLU A 177 3.90 -11.60 -13.04
N LEU A 178 4.36 -12.68 -12.41
CA LEU A 178 5.02 -12.62 -11.10
C LEU A 178 6.53 -12.76 -11.29
N SER A 179 7.30 -11.93 -10.60
CA SER A 179 8.76 -11.99 -10.60
C SER A 179 9.33 -11.50 -9.26
N PRO A 180 10.57 -11.88 -8.90
CA PRO A 180 11.21 -11.29 -7.73
C PRO A 180 11.49 -9.81 -7.98
N ALA A 181 11.26 -8.96 -6.97
CA ALA A 181 11.55 -7.53 -7.08
C ALA A 181 13.07 -7.26 -7.10
N ASP A 182 13.85 -8.09 -6.41
CA ASP A 182 15.31 -7.99 -6.39
C ASP A 182 15.91 -8.86 -7.50
N SER A 183 16.77 -8.27 -8.32
CA SER A 183 17.38 -8.92 -9.48
C SER A 183 18.29 -10.10 -9.12
N ASP A 184 18.88 -10.11 -7.91
CA ASP A 184 19.71 -11.20 -7.43
C ASP A 184 18.90 -12.42 -6.92
N ASN A 185 17.56 -12.26 -6.81
CA ASN A 185 16.62 -13.33 -6.45
C ASN A 185 17.11 -14.25 -5.30
N LYS A 186 17.58 -13.66 -4.20
CA LYS A 186 18.06 -14.42 -3.03
C LYS A 186 17.03 -15.37 -2.45
N MET A 187 15.75 -15.02 -2.57
CA MET A 187 14.64 -15.89 -2.16
C MET A 187 14.38 -17.04 -3.14
N LYS A 188 15.19 -17.21 -4.20
CA LYS A 188 15.07 -18.27 -5.19
C LYS A 188 13.64 -18.45 -5.70
N PHE A 189 12.95 -17.32 -5.97
CA PHE A 189 11.58 -17.31 -6.49
C PHE A 189 11.51 -18.07 -7.80
N GLN A 190 10.50 -18.95 -7.92
CA GLN A 190 10.19 -19.69 -9.14
C GLN A 190 8.67 -19.80 -9.32
N ILE A 191 8.20 -19.61 -10.55
CA ILE A 191 6.82 -19.92 -10.92
C ILE A 191 6.60 -21.44 -10.84
N GLY A 192 5.48 -21.84 -10.24
CA GLY A 192 5.08 -23.22 -10.13
C GLY A 192 4.68 -23.80 -11.49
N LYS A 193 4.73 -25.11 -11.59
CA LYS A 193 4.37 -25.85 -12.81
C LYS A 193 3.12 -26.68 -12.57
N ASP A 194 2.39 -26.94 -13.63
CA ASP A 194 1.27 -27.89 -13.65
C ASP A 194 1.78 -29.34 -13.73
N ASP A 195 0.85 -30.30 -13.75
CA ASP A 195 1.14 -31.73 -13.82
C ASP A 195 1.86 -32.13 -15.13
N TYR A 196 1.88 -31.28 -16.13
CA TYR A 196 2.54 -31.47 -17.43
C TYR A 196 3.91 -30.76 -17.49
N GLY A 197 4.33 -30.12 -16.39
CA GLY A 197 5.61 -29.39 -16.29
C GLY A 197 5.61 -28.02 -16.95
N LYS A 198 4.44 -27.48 -17.33
CA LYS A 198 4.28 -26.13 -17.87
C LYS A 198 4.10 -25.13 -16.75
N GLU A 199 4.73 -23.98 -16.85
CA GLU A 199 4.56 -22.88 -15.90
C GLU A 199 3.10 -22.43 -15.82
N VAL A 200 2.59 -22.27 -14.60
CA VAL A 200 1.23 -21.78 -14.32
C VAL A 200 1.25 -20.26 -14.30
N THR A 201 0.66 -19.65 -15.31
CA THR A 201 0.52 -18.18 -15.34
C THR A 201 -0.71 -17.77 -14.53
N PRO A 202 -0.57 -16.96 -13.47
CA PRO A 202 -1.71 -16.39 -12.79
C PRO A 202 -2.55 -15.51 -13.73
N THR A 203 -3.86 -15.53 -13.53
CA THR A 203 -4.81 -14.72 -14.30
C THR A 203 -5.59 -13.81 -13.37
N TYR A 204 -6.10 -12.70 -13.88
CA TYR A 204 -7.00 -11.85 -13.12
C TYR A 204 -8.27 -11.52 -13.89
N SER A 205 -9.32 -11.23 -13.16
CA SER A 205 -10.56 -10.70 -13.71
C SER A 205 -11.02 -9.49 -12.90
N VAL A 206 -11.59 -8.51 -13.58
CA VAL A 206 -12.22 -7.34 -12.97
C VAL A 206 -13.72 -7.40 -13.28
N THR A 207 -14.54 -7.32 -12.23
CA THR A 207 -16.01 -7.23 -12.39
C THR A 207 -16.51 -6.01 -11.66
N GLU A 208 -17.42 -5.27 -12.30
CA GLU A 208 -18.07 -4.11 -11.71
C GLU A 208 -19.58 -4.34 -11.70
N THR A 209 -20.19 -4.19 -10.53
CA THR A 209 -21.62 -4.35 -10.33
C THR A 209 -22.16 -3.24 -9.46
N MET A 210 -23.38 -2.76 -9.76
CA MET A 210 -24.05 -1.82 -8.87
C MET A 210 -24.62 -2.55 -7.66
N ASP A 211 -24.51 -1.92 -6.47
CA ASP A 211 -25.13 -2.47 -5.26
C ASP A 211 -26.66 -2.45 -5.43
N PRO A 212 -27.35 -3.61 -5.27
CA PRO A 212 -28.79 -3.70 -5.52
C PRO A 212 -29.64 -2.91 -4.52
N ILE A 213 -29.11 -2.61 -3.34
CA ILE A 213 -29.80 -1.85 -2.28
C ILE A 213 -29.42 -0.38 -2.33
N ARG A 214 -28.16 -0.09 -2.68
CA ARG A 214 -27.58 1.25 -2.74
C ARG A 214 -27.06 1.52 -4.15
N PRO A 215 -27.93 1.90 -5.10
CA PRO A 215 -27.59 1.99 -6.53
C PRO A 215 -26.57 3.08 -6.86
N TYR A 216 -26.20 3.92 -5.91
CA TYR A 216 -25.08 4.86 -6.02
C TYR A 216 -23.73 4.24 -5.65
N LEU A 217 -23.69 3.02 -5.12
CA LEU A 217 -22.45 2.28 -4.84
C LEU A 217 -22.18 1.27 -5.95
N LYS A 218 -21.04 1.42 -6.57
CA LYS A 218 -20.46 0.45 -7.50
C LYS A 218 -19.46 -0.43 -6.75
N ARG A 219 -19.61 -1.75 -6.85
CA ARG A 219 -18.65 -2.72 -6.34
C ARG A 219 -17.72 -3.13 -7.47
N LYS A 220 -16.43 -2.85 -7.31
CA LYS A 220 -15.36 -3.31 -8.20
C LYS A 220 -14.66 -4.47 -7.50
N THR A 221 -14.73 -5.66 -8.10
CA THR A 221 -14.08 -6.88 -7.57
C THR A 221 -12.96 -7.29 -8.52
N ILE A 222 -11.76 -7.48 -7.97
CA ILE A 222 -10.59 -7.97 -8.68
C ILE A 222 -10.23 -9.32 -8.07
N ILE A 223 -10.12 -10.36 -8.88
CA ILE A 223 -9.74 -11.69 -8.42
C ILE A 223 -8.52 -12.16 -9.21
N ILE A 224 -7.43 -12.43 -8.51
CA ILE A 224 -6.23 -13.06 -9.05
C ILE A 224 -6.35 -14.57 -8.78
N ARG A 225 -6.27 -15.39 -9.81
CA ARG A 225 -6.40 -16.85 -9.73
C ARG A 225 -5.13 -17.53 -10.21
N ASN A 226 -5.05 -18.83 -9.91
CA ASN A 226 -3.95 -19.69 -10.34
C ASN A 226 -2.58 -19.22 -9.83
N ILE A 227 -2.55 -18.59 -8.65
CA ILE A 227 -1.29 -18.29 -8.00
C ILE A 227 -0.62 -19.61 -7.68
N ASN A 228 0.59 -19.79 -8.20
CA ASN A 228 1.41 -20.98 -7.98
C ASN A 228 2.89 -20.58 -8.11
N TYR A 229 3.61 -20.57 -6.98
CA TYR A 229 5.04 -20.25 -6.97
C TYR A 229 5.74 -20.87 -5.76
N THR A 230 7.06 -20.98 -5.83
CA THR A 230 7.90 -21.32 -4.69
C THR A 230 8.84 -20.17 -4.33
N TYR A 231 9.24 -20.11 -3.06
CA TYR A 231 10.27 -19.21 -2.59
C TYR A 231 11.02 -19.83 -1.42
N VAL A 232 12.25 -19.37 -1.17
CA VAL A 232 13.08 -19.82 -0.06
C VAL A 232 13.14 -18.73 1.01
N ASP A 233 12.77 -19.07 2.23
CA ASP A 233 13.09 -18.27 3.41
C ASP A 233 14.53 -18.62 3.87
N TYR A 234 15.44 -17.66 3.69
CA TYR A 234 16.86 -17.82 3.98
C TYR A 234 17.33 -17.04 5.20
N THR A 235 16.40 -16.39 5.92
CA THR A 235 16.72 -15.43 6.99
C THR A 235 16.10 -15.78 8.35
N THR A 236 14.98 -16.52 8.39
CA THR A 236 14.30 -16.88 9.65
C THR A 236 15.20 -17.70 10.57
N ILE A 237 15.96 -18.66 10.02
CA ILE A 237 16.92 -19.46 10.77
C ILE A 237 18.28 -19.30 10.08
N PRO A 238 19.28 -18.67 10.73
CA PRO A 238 20.60 -18.48 10.14
C PRO A 238 21.20 -19.79 9.63
N GLY A 239 21.58 -19.82 8.34
CA GLY A 239 22.19 -20.99 7.71
C GLY A 239 21.22 -22.12 7.31
N VAL A 240 19.92 -21.95 7.51
CA VAL A 240 18.89 -22.89 7.08
C VAL A 240 18.01 -22.23 6.01
N GLU A 241 17.88 -22.90 4.87
CA GLU A 241 16.98 -22.52 3.82
C GLU A 241 15.70 -23.36 3.91
N THR A 242 14.55 -22.69 4.07
CA THR A 242 13.24 -23.36 4.05
C THR A 242 12.52 -22.98 2.78
N GLU A 243 12.26 -23.95 1.93
CA GLU A 243 11.50 -23.72 0.70
C GLU A 243 10.01 -23.84 0.95
N TYR A 244 9.25 -22.83 0.51
CA TYR A 244 7.81 -22.78 0.61
C TYR A 244 7.17 -22.89 -0.77
N HIS A 245 6.01 -23.53 -0.82
CA HIS A 245 5.15 -23.62 -1.99
C HIS A 245 3.84 -22.88 -1.71
N VAL A 246 3.49 -21.93 -2.56
CA VAL A 246 2.31 -21.06 -2.40
C VAL A 246 1.37 -21.28 -3.56
N ILE A 247 0.11 -21.58 -3.24
CA ILE A 247 -0.96 -21.79 -4.21
C ILE A 247 -2.23 -21.06 -3.81
N GLY A 248 -3.06 -20.69 -4.78
CA GLY A 248 -4.41 -20.22 -4.51
C GLY A 248 -4.86 -19.00 -5.29
N SER A 249 -5.60 -18.14 -4.62
CA SER A 249 -6.17 -16.92 -5.20
C SER A 249 -6.24 -15.78 -4.20
N LEU A 250 -6.27 -14.56 -4.71
CA LEU A 250 -6.44 -13.32 -3.96
C LEU A 250 -7.65 -12.56 -4.50
N ALA A 251 -8.44 -11.92 -3.63
CA ALA A 251 -9.61 -11.16 -4.03
C ALA A 251 -9.63 -9.78 -3.36
N LEU A 252 -9.82 -8.74 -4.15
CA LEU A 252 -10.00 -7.36 -3.69
C LEU A 252 -11.40 -6.89 -4.04
N GLU A 253 -12.14 -6.35 -3.07
CA GLU A 253 -13.39 -5.65 -3.31
C GLU A 253 -13.26 -4.18 -2.92
N ARG A 254 -13.67 -3.29 -3.79
CA ARG A 254 -13.79 -1.85 -3.53
C ARG A 254 -15.22 -1.39 -3.73
N GLN A 255 -15.66 -0.49 -2.87
CA GLN A 255 -16.93 0.21 -3.03
C GLN A 255 -16.63 1.64 -3.50
N ILE A 256 -17.19 2.01 -4.63
CA ILE A 256 -17.02 3.31 -5.26
C ILE A 256 -18.36 4.03 -5.21
N ASN A 257 -18.40 5.19 -4.57
CA ASN A 257 -19.61 6.03 -4.57
C ASN A 257 -19.65 6.86 -5.86
N THR A 258 -20.56 6.53 -6.76
CA THR A 258 -20.68 7.20 -8.06
C THR A 258 -21.24 8.63 -7.98
N GLN A 259 -21.65 9.10 -6.80
CA GLN A 259 -22.17 10.45 -6.57
C GLN A 259 -21.12 11.46 -6.13
N ILE A 260 -19.89 11.00 -5.85
CA ILE A 260 -18.77 11.85 -5.46
C ILE A 260 -17.61 11.64 -6.43
N PRO A 261 -16.75 12.66 -6.64
CA PRO A 261 -15.56 12.53 -7.47
C PRO A 261 -14.60 11.44 -6.96
N ASP A 262 -13.78 10.90 -7.85
CA ASP A 262 -12.82 9.83 -7.49
C ASP A 262 -11.80 10.30 -6.43
N GLU A 263 -11.39 11.56 -6.46
CA GLU A 263 -10.50 12.17 -5.47
C GLU A 263 -11.10 12.26 -4.06
N ASP A 264 -12.43 12.24 -3.93
CA ASP A 264 -13.15 12.29 -2.65
C ASP A 264 -13.52 10.88 -2.13
N GLN A 265 -13.18 9.82 -2.86
CA GLN A 265 -13.46 8.45 -2.44
C GLN A 265 -12.63 8.10 -1.21
N ALA A 266 -13.30 7.57 -0.18
CA ALA A 266 -12.59 6.98 0.94
C ALA A 266 -11.96 5.64 0.52
N ILE A 267 -10.65 5.54 0.63
CA ILE A 267 -9.91 4.29 0.42
C ILE A 267 -9.59 3.71 1.79
N ASP A 268 -10.27 2.64 2.15
CA ASP A 268 -9.98 1.92 3.38
C ASP A 268 -8.79 0.98 3.18
N TRP A 269 -7.62 1.43 3.63
CA TRP A 269 -6.37 0.66 3.59
C TRP A 269 -6.19 -0.22 4.84
N GLU A 270 -7.00 -0.01 5.87
CA GLU A 270 -6.89 -0.67 7.18
C GLU A 270 -8.04 -1.67 7.43
N ALA A 271 -8.77 -2.09 6.42
CA ALA A 271 -9.83 -3.09 6.58
C ALA A 271 -9.25 -4.40 7.11
N GLY A 272 -9.15 -4.50 8.44
CA GLY A 272 -8.59 -5.68 9.11
C GLY A 272 -8.00 -5.45 10.49
N ASN A 273 -8.43 -4.42 11.25
CA ASN A 273 -8.22 -4.36 12.70
C ASN A 273 -9.37 -4.99 13.45
#